data_8915ea2e2dc28411508406d989fd7be4
#
_entry.id   8915ea2e2dc28411508406d989fd7be4
#
_cell.length_a   1.000
_cell.length_b   1.000
_cell.length_c   1.000
_cell.angle_alpha   90.00
_cell.angle_beta   90.00
_cell.angle_gamma   90.00
#
_symmetry.space_group_name_H-M   'P 1'
#
loop_
_entity.id
_entity.type
_entity.pdbx_description
1 polymer ?
#
loop_
_entity_poly.entity_id
_entity_poly.type
_entity_poly.pdbx_seq_one_letter_code
_entity_poly.pdbx_strand_id
1 'polypeptide(L)'
;MAKMVHSMVRVMDDAKSIAFYEKAFGLKVADRIDFPDFSLIYMSNPETGFELELTHNKGRTEAYNLGNGYGHLALVVDDLAAEHKRISDLGFAPKD
;
A
#
# COMPACT_ATOMS: atom_id res chain seq x y z
N MET A 1 -25.14 10.05 5.14
CA MET A 1 -24.04 9.43 5.89
C MET A 1 -22.81 9.33 4.98
N ALA A 2 -21.65 9.63 5.51
CA ALA A 2 -20.40 9.50 4.77
C ALA A 2 -19.83 8.09 4.90
N LYS A 3 -19.23 7.57 3.82
CA LYS A 3 -18.56 6.27 3.82
C LYS A 3 -17.12 6.49 3.37
N MET A 4 -16.17 6.02 4.15
CA MET A 4 -14.76 6.07 3.79
C MET A 4 -14.50 5.08 2.65
N VAL A 5 -13.90 5.55 1.56
CA VAL A 5 -13.68 4.71 0.36
C VAL A 5 -12.21 4.45 0.08
N HIS A 6 -11.32 5.39 0.36
CA HIS A 6 -9.88 5.15 0.18
C HIS A 6 -9.03 6.08 1.04
N SER A 7 -7.77 5.67 1.25
CA SER A 7 -6.69 6.50 1.76
C SER A 7 -5.54 6.45 0.77
N MET A 8 -4.76 7.50 0.65
CA MET A 8 -3.72 7.60 -0.36
C MET A 8 -2.34 7.70 0.27
N VAL A 9 -1.38 6.98 -0.32
CA VAL A 9 0.04 7.14 -0.04
C VAL A 9 0.80 7.35 -1.35
N ARG A 10 1.88 8.12 -1.29
CA ARG A 10 2.73 8.34 -2.45
C ARG A 10 3.85 7.31 -2.47
N VAL A 11 4.18 6.81 -3.66
CA VAL A 11 5.21 5.78 -3.84
C VAL A 11 6.19 6.22 -4.92
N MET A 12 7.46 5.85 -4.74
CA MET A 12 8.52 6.14 -5.72
C MET A 12 8.53 5.14 -6.86
N ASP A 13 8.24 3.88 -6.57
CA ASP A 13 8.27 2.77 -7.52
C ASP A 13 6.95 2.02 -7.40
N ASP A 14 6.04 2.23 -8.34
CA ASP A 14 4.70 1.64 -8.30
C ASP A 14 4.75 0.11 -8.37
N ALA A 15 5.56 -0.47 -9.25
CA ALA A 15 5.67 -1.92 -9.38
C ALA A 15 6.16 -2.58 -8.09
N LYS A 16 7.15 -1.98 -7.44
CA LYS A 16 7.70 -2.48 -6.18
C LYS A 16 6.67 -2.38 -5.04
N SER A 17 5.95 -1.28 -4.97
CA SER A 17 4.92 -1.08 -3.96
C SER A 17 3.74 -2.02 -4.16
N ILE A 18 3.28 -2.19 -5.41
CA ILE A 18 2.22 -3.15 -5.74
C ILE A 18 2.63 -4.55 -5.30
N ALA A 19 3.84 -4.98 -5.65
CA ALA A 19 4.34 -6.30 -5.27
C ALA A 19 4.40 -6.48 -3.75
N PHE A 20 4.82 -5.45 -3.02
CA PHE A 20 4.85 -5.47 -1.56
C PHE A 20 3.44 -5.69 -0.97
N TYR A 21 2.47 -4.89 -1.38
CA TYR A 21 1.10 -5.00 -0.84
C TYR A 21 0.42 -6.31 -1.24
N GLU A 22 0.73 -6.83 -2.43
CA GLU A 22 0.24 -8.14 -2.85
C GLU A 22 0.80 -9.27 -1.98
N LYS A 23 2.12 -9.28 -1.78
CA LYS A 23 2.81 -10.34 -1.04
C LYS A 23 2.56 -10.26 0.46
N ALA A 24 2.63 -9.06 1.02
CA ALA A 24 2.51 -8.89 2.46
C ALA A 24 1.07 -9.02 2.94
N PHE A 25 0.09 -8.52 2.18
CA PHE A 25 -1.28 -8.39 2.69
C PHE A 25 -2.35 -8.95 1.77
N GLY A 26 -1.97 -9.55 0.64
CA GLY A 26 -2.93 -10.13 -0.29
C GLY A 26 -3.83 -9.10 -0.97
N LEU A 27 -3.41 -7.84 -1.02
CA LEU A 27 -4.12 -6.82 -1.79
C LEU A 27 -3.81 -7.01 -3.27
N LYS A 28 -4.77 -6.65 -4.13
CA LYS A 28 -4.61 -6.70 -5.58
C LYS A 28 -5.04 -5.38 -6.18
N VAL A 29 -4.52 -5.07 -7.36
CA VAL A 29 -4.93 -3.89 -8.11
C VAL A 29 -6.40 -4.06 -8.51
N ALA A 30 -7.25 -3.23 -7.91
CA ALA A 30 -8.68 -3.19 -8.24
C ALA A 30 -8.96 -2.24 -9.40
N ASP A 31 -8.17 -1.16 -9.50
CA ASP A 31 -8.31 -0.17 -10.56
C ASP A 31 -6.99 0.57 -10.73
N ARG A 32 -6.76 1.09 -11.95
CA ARG A 32 -5.58 1.89 -12.27
C ARG A 32 -5.96 2.97 -13.28
N ILE A 33 -5.54 4.20 -13.01
CA ILE A 33 -5.75 5.33 -13.91
C ILE A 33 -4.38 5.97 -14.18
N ASP A 34 -3.96 5.99 -15.44
CA ASP A 34 -2.69 6.59 -15.84
C ASP A 34 -2.93 7.94 -16.48
N PHE A 35 -2.25 8.96 -15.96
CA PHE A 35 -2.18 10.30 -16.51
C PHE A 35 -0.76 10.56 -17.02
N PRO A 36 -0.53 11.61 -17.84
CA PRO A 36 0.83 11.91 -18.32
C PRO A 36 1.86 12.10 -17.21
N ASP A 37 1.48 12.73 -16.10
CA ASP A 37 2.41 13.10 -15.03
C ASP A 37 2.36 12.16 -13.83
N PHE A 38 1.31 11.35 -13.68
CA PHE A 38 1.16 10.49 -12.53
C PHE A 38 0.22 9.33 -12.82
N SER A 39 0.27 8.31 -11.96
CA SER A 39 -0.64 7.17 -11.97
C SER A 39 -1.30 7.03 -10.62
N LEU A 40 -2.55 6.62 -10.62
CA LEU A 40 -3.32 6.26 -9.44
C LEU A 40 -3.61 4.76 -9.50
N ILE A 41 -3.20 4.03 -8.47
CA ILE A 41 -3.40 2.58 -8.38
C ILE A 41 -4.20 2.31 -7.10
N TYR A 42 -5.36 1.68 -7.25
CA TYR A 42 -6.23 1.34 -6.13
C TYR A 42 -6.10 -0.13 -5.81
N MET A 43 -5.72 -0.44 -4.58
CA MET A 43 -5.49 -1.82 -4.14
C MET A 43 -6.52 -2.22 -3.09
N SER A 44 -7.02 -3.44 -3.21
CA SER A 44 -8.01 -3.99 -2.30
C SER A 44 -7.98 -5.51 -2.33
N ASN A 45 -8.77 -6.16 -1.48
CA ASN A 45 -9.04 -7.59 -1.53
C ASN A 45 -10.52 -7.83 -1.16
N PRO A 46 -11.04 -9.06 -1.32
CA PRO A 46 -12.46 -9.33 -1.05
C PRO A 46 -12.91 -9.03 0.38
N GLU A 47 -12.02 -9.07 1.35
CA GLU A 47 -12.34 -8.80 2.75
C GLU A 47 -12.35 -7.31 3.09
N THR A 48 -11.78 -6.49 2.22
CA THR A 48 -11.60 -5.06 2.46
C THR A 48 -12.64 -4.27 1.68
N GLY A 49 -13.56 -3.60 2.37
CA GLY A 49 -14.53 -2.69 1.74
C GLY A 49 -13.99 -1.29 1.51
N PHE A 50 -12.70 -1.14 1.35
CA PHE A 50 -11.96 0.11 1.33
C PHE A 50 -10.74 -0.09 0.42
N GLU A 51 -10.22 0.98 -0.18
CA GLU A 51 -9.09 0.87 -1.09
C GLU A 51 -7.89 1.66 -0.60
N LEU A 52 -6.70 1.09 -0.77
CA LEU A 52 -5.45 1.83 -0.61
C LEU A 52 -5.08 2.39 -1.98
N GLU A 53 -5.05 3.72 -2.09
CA GLU A 53 -4.65 4.39 -3.32
C GLU A 53 -3.15 4.68 -3.28
N LEU A 54 -2.43 4.18 -4.28
CA LEU A 54 -1.02 4.50 -4.48
C LEU A 54 -0.94 5.59 -5.55
N THR A 55 -0.26 6.70 -5.22
CA THR A 55 0.01 7.75 -6.19
C THR A 55 1.48 7.69 -6.59
N HIS A 56 1.74 7.45 -7.85
CA HIS A 56 3.08 7.44 -8.44
C HIS A 56 3.27 8.67 -9.31
N ASN A 57 4.10 9.61 -8.87
CA ASN A 57 4.47 10.79 -9.64
C ASN A 57 5.60 10.44 -10.60
N LYS A 58 5.31 10.42 -11.90
CA LYS A 58 6.27 10.02 -12.95
C LYS A 58 7.43 11.01 -13.01
N GLY A 59 8.63 10.50 -13.17
CA GLY A 59 9.83 11.33 -13.27
C GLY A 59 10.39 11.85 -11.97
N ARG A 60 9.76 11.56 -10.84
CA ARG A 60 10.29 11.97 -9.55
C ARG A 60 11.51 11.12 -9.17
N THR A 61 12.61 11.78 -8.80
CA THR A 61 13.88 11.11 -8.45
C THR A 61 14.24 11.25 -6.98
N GLU A 62 13.65 12.21 -6.28
CA GLU A 62 13.93 12.45 -4.87
C GLU A 62 12.90 11.75 -3.99
N ALA A 63 13.33 11.13 -2.89
CA ALA A 63 12.44 10.54 -1.90
C ALA A 63 11.48 11.59 -1.34
N TYR A 64 10.27 11.16 -0.98
CA TYR A 64 9.30 12.05 -0.35
C TYR A 64 9.73 12.38 1.07
N ASN A 65 9.54 13.65 1.46
CA ASN A 65 9.74 14.07 2.83
C ASN A 65 8.51 13.68 3.65
N LEU A 66 8.68 12.71 4.54
CA LEU A 66 7.58 12.23 5.39
C LEU A 66 7.25 13.20 6.53
N GLY A 67 8.21 14.07 6.90
CA GLY A 67 7.99 14.98 8.00
C GLY A 67 7.79 14.26 9.33
N ASN A 68 7.08 14.90 10.24
CA ASN A 68 6.74 14.33 11.56
C ASN A 68 5.23 14.28 11.82
N GLY A 69 4.43 14.51 10.80
CA GLY A 69 2.97 14.50 10.88
C GLY A 69 2.30 13.33 10.16
N TYR A 70 3.08 12.36 9.70
CA TYR A 70 2.55 11.20 9.00
C TYR A 70 1.89 10.21 9.98
N GLY A 71 0.98 9.40 9.45
CA GLY A 71 0.29 8.37 10.23
C GLY A 71 0.68 6.96 9.79
N HIS A 72 -0.28 6.05 9.85
CA HIS A 72 -0.06 4.66 9.50
C HIS A 72 -1.36 4.01 9.00
N LEU A 73 -1.21 2.82 8.43
CA LEU A 73 -2.32 1.94 8.09
C LEU A 73 -2.31 0.76 9.06
N ALA A 74 -3.48 0.33 9.48
CA ALA A 74 -3.64 -0.82 10.35
C ALA A 74 -4.43 -1.91 9.64
N LEU A 75 -3.96 -3.14 9.77
CA LEU A 75 -4.62 -4.31 9.21
C LEU A 75 -4.86 -5.33 10.32
N VAL A 76 -6.00 -6.01 10.26
CA VAL A 76 -6.32 -7.10 11.17
C VAL A 76 -5.97 -8.42 10.49
N VAL A 77 -5.34 -9.31 11.24
CA VAL A 77 -5.00 -10.66 10.78
C VAL A 77 -5.45 -11.67 11.83
N ASP A 78 -5.67 -12.91 11.41
CA ASP A 78 -6.16 -13.96 12.32
C ASP A 78 -5.09 -14.43 13.31
N ASP A 79 -3.82 -14.49 12.87
CA ASP A 79 -2.70 -14.96 13.70
C ASP A 79 -1.50 -14.04 13.47
N LEU A 80 -1.27 -13.13 14.40
CA LEU A 80 -0.21 -12.14 14.28
C LEU A 80 1.18 -12.77 14.22
N ALA A 81 1.44 -13.79 15.04
CA ALA A 81 2.74 -14.46 15.06
C ALA A 81 3.04 -15.17 13.74
N ALA A 82 2.04 -15.86 13.18
CA ALA A 82 2.18 -16.53 11.89
C ALA A 82 2.41 -15.53 10.76
N GLU A 83 1.72 -14.41 10.76
CA GLU A 83 1.88 -13.36 9.74
C GLU A 83 3.24 -12.67 9.87
N HIS A 84 3.71 -12.41 11.07
CA HIS A 84 5.04 -11.84 11.29
C HIS A 84 6.12 -12.76 10.70
N LYS A 85 6.02 -14.06 10.96
CA LYS A 85 6.94 -15.06 10.41
C LYS A 85 6.88 -15.11 8.89
N ARG A 86 5.68 -15.15 8.33
CA ARG A 86 5.47 -15.22 6.87
C ARG A 86 6.08 -14.01 6.17
N ILE A 87 5.86 -12.81 6.69
CA ILE A 87 6.39 -11.56 6.13
C ILE A 87 7.91 -11.53 6.25
N SER A 88 8.46 -12.01 7.37
CA SER A 88 9.91 -12.15 7.54
C SER A 88 10.51 -13.11 6.52
N ASP A 89 9.84 -14.25 6.28
CA ASP A 89 10.31 -15.25 5.32
C ASP A 89 10.27 -14.74 3.87
N LEU A 90 9.40 -13.78 3.58
CA LEU A 90 9.33 -13.11 2.27
C LEU A 90 10.49 -12.12 2.04
N GLY A 91 11.28 -11.84 3.05
CA GLY A 91 12.41 -10.92 2.95
C GLY A 91 12.11 -9.49 3.40
N PHE A 92 10.91 -9.23 3.88
CA PHE A 92 10.58 -7.95 4.52
C PHE A 92 11.02 -7.99 5.99
N ALA A 93 11.25 -6.85 6.59
CA ALA A 93 11.79 -6.75 7.94
C ALA A 93 10.75 -6.17 8.91
N PRO A 94 9.72 -6.95 9.31
CA PRO A 94 8.75 -6.45 10.26
C PRO A 94 9.39 -6.22 11.62
N LYS A 95 8.95 -5.19 12.32
CA LYS A 95 9.39 -4.90 13.68
C LYS A 95 8.50 -5.66 14.67
N ASP A 96 9.07 -5.96 15.80
CA ASP A 96 8.36 -6.61 16.89
C ASP A 96 7.40 -5.66 17.61
#